data_08d16a0d7691b134b01af234e3832f33
#
_entry.id   08d16a0d7691b134b01af234e3832f33
#
_cell.length_a   1.000
_cell.length_b   1.000
_cell.length_c   1.000
_cell.angle_alpha   90.00
_cell.angle_beta   90.00
_cell.angle_gamma   90.00
#
_symmetry.space_group_name_H-M   'P 1'
#
loop_
_entity.id
_entity.type
_entity.pdbx_description
1 polymer ?
#
loop_
_entity_poly.entity_id
_entity_poly.type
_entity_poly.pdbx_seq_one_letter_code
_entity_poly.pdbx_strand_id
1 'polypeptide(L)'
;QAMAKITKALDEAYELSIPNLKELLPEGKTAVVFDTSRSMAGGWYNKVYVNNKTVINKSPVEKAALIAATFAKGVYGDVYQFASFAKQITGWNPNDSINTLKKNFMSHTGECNHGTNFGSCFALFEQTDKKYDRVIIISDEQDGYNNVESSYKSYCDKFGTPYVYIVNVCGYASTSPIKNGQRVFRLYGYNQDLYDKITQMEINPAVVIDEINKIEI
;
A
#
# COMPACT_ATOMS: atom_id res chain seq x y z
N GLN A 1 -4.60 -30.44 -14.96
CA GLN A 1 -5.84 -29.81 -15.41
C GLN A 1 -6.75 -29.37 -14.24
N ALA A 2 -6.97 -30.20 -13.21
CA ALA A 2 -7.84 -29.84 -12.07
C ALA A 2 -7.31 -28.64 -11.27
N MET A 3 -6.00 -28.61 -10.97
CA MET A 3 -5.37 -27.50 -10.22
C MET A 3 -5.51 -26.17 -10.94
N ALA A 4 -5.32 -26.14 -12.28
CA ALA A 4 -5.49 -24.91 -13.06
C ALA A 4 -6.93 -24.38 -13.04
N LYS A 5 -7.93 -25.26 -13.03
CA LYS A 5 -9.35 -24.87 -12.91
C LYS A 5 -9.66 -24.29 -11.52
N ILE A 6 -9.12 -24.93 -10.46
CA ILE A 6 -9.28 -24.43 -9.10
C ILE A 6 -8.62 -23.05 -8.94
N THR A 7 -7.39 -22.88 -9.42
CA THR A 7 -6.71 -21.59 -9.38
C THR A 7 -7.50 -20.53 -10.10
N LYS A 8 -8.01 -20.83 -11.31
CA LYS A 8 -8.82 -19.88 -12.07
C LYS A 8 -10.11 -19.50 -11.33
N ALA A 9 -10.81 -20.47 -10.75
CA ALA A 9 -12.05 -20.21 -10.00
C ALA A 9 -11.78 -19.37 -8.74
N LEU A 10 -10.66 -19.59 -8.05
CA LEU A 10 -10.25 -18.77 -6.90
C LEU A 10 -9.89 -17.36 -7.33
N ASP A 11 -9.21 -17.19 -8.47
CA ASP A 11 -8.88 -15.88 -9.01
C ASP A 11 -10.16 -15.11 -9.39
N GLU A 12 -11.11 -15.76 -10.05
CA GLU A 12 -12.41 -15.18 -10.39
C GLU A 12 -13.21 -14.79 -9.14
N ALA A 13 -13.26 -15.66 -8.13
CA ALA A 13 -13.93 -15.36 -6.87
C ALA A 13 -13.29 -14.19 -6.13
N TYR A 14 -11.95 -14.10 -6.16
CA TYR A 14 -11.23 -12.97 -5.57
C TYR A 14 -11.55 -11.66 -6.31
N GLU A 15 -11.53 -11.66 -7.64
CA GLU A 15 -11.89 -10.48 -8.45
C GLU A 15 -13.32 -9.98 -8.14
N LEU A 16 -14.28 -10.90 -7.98
CA LEU A 16 -15.66 -10.58 -7.63
C LEU A 16 -15.81 -10.06 -6.18
N SER A 17 -14.88 -10.41 -5.30
CA SER A 17 -14.90 -9.94 -3.90
C SER A 17 -14.30 -8.54 -3.72
N ILE A 18 -13.61 -7.99 -4.75
CA ILE A 18 -13.03 -6.66 -4.68
C ILE A 18 -14.14 -5.63 -4.80
N PRO A 19 -14.31 -4.75 -3.82
CA PRO A 19 -15.28 -3.67 -3.94
C PRO A 19 -14.92 -2.78 -5.13
N ASN A 20 -15.93 -2.22 -5.76
CA ASN A 20 -15.73 -1.22 -6.81
C ASN A 20 -15.23 0.10 -6.17
N LEU A 21 -13.94 0.13 -5.85
CA LEU A 21 -13.31 1.25 -5.16
C LEU A 21 -13.49 2.58 -5.89
N LYS A 22 -13.61 2.54 -7.22
CA LYS A 22 -13.84 3.75 -8.01
C LYS A 22 -15.20 4.39 -7.72
N GLU A 23 -16.20 3.58 -7.41
CA GLU A 23 -17.55 4.08 -7.06
C GLU A 23 -17.65 4.45 -5.57
N LEU A 24 -16.83 3.84 -4.73
CA LEU A 24 -16.86 4.06 -3.29
C LEU A 24 -16.03 5.26 -2.86
N LEU A 25 -14.86 5.48 -3.47
CA LEU A 25 -13.97 6.57 -3.11
C LEU A 25 -14.33 7.86 -3.82
N PRO A 26 -14.21 9.02 -3.17
CA PRO A 26 -14.38 10.32 -3.81
C PRO A 26 -13.44 10.47 -5.02
N GLU A 27 -13.89 11.25 -6.01
CA GLU A 27 -13.05 11.56 -7.18
C GLU A 27 -11.72 12.14 -6.76
N GLY A 28 -10.64 11.74 -7.45
CA GLY A 28 -9.29 12.22 -7.18
C GLY A 28 -8.22 11.29 -7.74
N LYS A 29 -7.05 11.87 -7.98
CA LYS A 29 -5.88 11.11 -8.44
C LYS A 29 -5.25 10.38 -7.28
N THR A 30 -5.03 9.08 -7.45
CA THR A 30 -4.43 8.21 -6.44
C THR A 30 -3.06 7.74 -6.87
N ALA A 31 -2.07 7.88 -5.98
CA ALA A 31 -0.80 7.15 -6.05
C ALA A 31 -0.88 5.93 -5.14
N VAL A 32 -0.54 4.78 -5.67
CA VAL A 32 -0.40 3.52 -4.93
C VAL A 32 1.07 3.17 -4.86
N VAL A 33 1.63 3.17 -3.68
CA VAL A 33 3.07 3.04 -3.42
C VAL A 33 3.30 1.82 -2.55
N PHE A 34 4.15 0.90 -2.95
CA PHE A 34 4.49 -0.25 -2.12
C PHE A 34 5.98 -0.38 -1.91
N ASP A 35 6.32 -0.80 -0.72
CA ASP A 35 7.66 -0.96 -0.22
C ASP A 35 8.28 -2.27 -0.73
N THR A 36 9.44 -2.18 -1.36
CA THR A 36 10.25 -3.29 -1.85
C THR A 36 11.60 -3.40 -1.15
N SER A 37 11.73 -2.74 0.01
CA SER A 37 12.94 -2.78 0.83
C SER A 37 13.30 -4.19 1.29
N ARG A 38 14.50 -4.34 1.85
CA ARG A 38 15.02 -5.65 2.26
C ARG A 38 14.17 -6.31 3.34
N SER A 39 13.62 -5.56 4.28
CA SER A 39 12.71 -6.07 5.32
C SER A 39 11.44 -6.65 4.72
N MET A 40 10.92 -6.02 3.68
CA MET A 40 9.74 -6.47 2.96
C MET A 40 10.01 -7.69 2.07
N ALA A 41 11.14 -7.71 1.38
CA ALA A 41 11.53 -8.76 0.42
C ALA A 41 12.21 -9.97 1.06
N GLY A 42 12.77 -9.80 2.25
CA GLY A 42 13.74 -10.73 2.82
C GLY A 42 13.22 -11.74 3.80
N GLY A 43 13.62 -12.88 3.62
CA GLY A 43 13.68 -14.21 4.07
C GLY A 43 13.65 -14.59 5.56
N TRP A 44 13.78 -13.71 6.52
CA TRP A 44 13.84 -14.12 7.93
C TRP A 44 12.46 -14.38 8.53
N TYR A 45 11.40 -13.78 8.02
CA TYR A 45 10.04 -13.79 8.58
C TYR A 45 9.09 -14.76 7.87
N ASN A 46 9.54 -15.43 6.81
CA ASN A 46 8.69 -16.29 5.98
C ASN A 46 8.55 -17.72 6.51
N LYS A 47 9.25 -18.06 7.58
CA LYS A 47 9.21 -19.41 8.15
C LYS A 47 8.48 -19.38 9.49
N VAL A 48 7.24 -19.85 9.51
CA VAL A 48 6.48 -20.11 10.73
C VAL A 48 6.49 -21.62 10.99
N TYR A 49 6.85 -22.01 12.20
CA TYR A 49 6.76 -23.42 12.63
C TYR A 49 5.37 -23.68 13.21
N VAL A 50 4.59 -24.50 12.51
CA VAL A 50 3.29 -24.93 12.98
C VAL A 50 3.32 -26.47 13.06
N ASN A 51 3.10 -27.04 14.25
CA ASN A 51 3.10 -28.49 14.49
C ASN A 51 4.36 -29.20 13.94
N ASN A 52 5.54 -28.67 14.24
CA ASN A 52 6.85 -29.16 13.77
C ASN A 52 7.04 -29.15 12.24
N LYS A 53 6.19 -28.46 11.50
CA LYS A 53 6.35 -28.25 10.06
C LYS A 53 6.67 -26.78 9.78
N THR A 54 7.64 -26.55 8.91
CA THR A 54 7.91 -25.20 8.41
C THR A 54 6.81 -24.82 7.44
N VAL A 55 6.02 -23.82 7.81
CA VAL A 55 5.03 -23.22 6.92
C VAL A 55 5.65 -21.94 6.34
N ILE A 56 5.73 -21.87 5.02
CA ILE A 56 6.18 -20.65 4.34
C ILE A 56 5.01 -19.67 4.35
N ASN A 57 5.13 -18.61 5.12
CA ASN A 57 4.17 -17.50 5.06
C ASN A 57 4.49 -16.63 3.84
N LYS A 58 3.47 -15.97 3.27
CA LYS A 58 3.69 -15.00 2.19
C LYS A 58 4.62 -13.89 2.67
N SER A 59 5.61 -13.52 1.85
CA SER A 59 6.51 -12.43 2.20
C SER A 59 5.73 -11.12 2.35
N PRO A 60 6.17 -10.18 3.19
CA PRO A 60 5.53 -8.88 3.29
C PRO A 60 5.37 -8.17 1.94
N VAL A 61 6.38 -8.24 1.07
CA VAL A 61 6.30 -7.66 -0.29
C VAL A 61 5.23 -8.31 -1.15
N GLU A 62 4.98 -9.60 -0.98
CA GLU A 62 3.90 -10.29 -1.72
C GLU A 62 2.51 -9.79 -1.27
N LYS A 63 2.33 -9.55 0.03
CA LYS A 63 1.12 -8.93 0.58
C LYS A 63 0.98 -7.49 0.08
N ALA A 64 2.07 -6.72 0.12
CA ALA A 64 2.07 -5.33 -0.34
C ALA A 64 1.74 -5.23 -1.84
N ALA A 65 2.33 -6.07 -2.68
CA ALA A 65 2.04 -6.11 -4.11
C ALA A 65 0.59 -6.53 -4.40
N LEU A 66 0.00 -7.43 -3.59
CA LEU A 66 -1.41 -7.81 -3.72
C LEU A 66 -2.34 -6.63 -3.41
N ILE A 67 -2.09 -5.93 -2.29
CA ILE A 67 -2.85 -4.74 -1.89
C ILE A 67 -2.69 -3.65 -2.95
N ALA A 68 -1.45 -3.41 -3.42
CA ALA A 68 -1.16 -2.43 -4.46
C ALA A 68 -1.91 -2.76 -5.77
N ALA A 69 -1.93 -4.03 -6.20
CA ALA A 69 -2.67 -4.45 -7.39
C ALA A 69 -4.17 -4.21 -7.25
N THR A 70 -4.73 -4.48 -6.06
CA THR A 70 -6.16 -4.25 -5.79
C THR A 70 -6.52 -2.78 -5.86
N PHE A 71 -5.77 -1.91 -5.18
CA PHE A 71 -6.02 -0.47 -5.25
C PHE A 71 -5.76 0.09 -6.65
N ALA A 72 -4.64 -0.29 -7.28
CA ALA A 72 -4.31 0.18 -8.63
C ALA A 72 -5.43 -0.12 -9.63
N LYS A 73 -5.96 -1.34 -9.60
CA LYS A 73 -7.09 -1.76 -10.45
C LYS A 73 -8.38 -1.04 -10.08
N GLY A 74 -8.68 -0.96 -8.78
CA GLY A 74 -9.94 -0.41 -8.27
C GLY A 74 -10.11 1.09 -8.53
N VAL A 75 -9.02 1.88 -8.45
CA VAL A 75 -9.06 3.35 -8.61
C VAL A 75 -8.32 3.85 -9.85
N TYR A 76 -7.79 2.96 -10.68
CA TYR A 76 -6.91 3.31 -11.82
C TYR A 76 -5.75 4.24 -11.40
N GLY A 77 -5.17 3.95 -10.23
CA GLY A 77 -4.10 4.75 -9.65
C GLY A 77 -2.75 4.57 -10.33
N ASP A 78 -1.91 5.59 -10.27
CA ASP A 78 -0.50 5.46 -10.63
C ASP A 78 0.21 4.56 -9.62
N VAL A 79 1.02 3.60 -10.10
CA VAL A 79 1.71 2.63 -9.24
C VAL A 79 3.18 2.97 -9.12
N TYR A 80 3.68 2.92 -7.90
CA TYR A 80 5.07 3.15 -7.55
C TYR A 80 5.60 2.05 -6.64
N GLN A 81 6.88 1.78 -6.77
CA GLN A 81 7.64 1.04 -5.77
C GLN A 81 8.69 1.95 -5.13
N PHE A 82 9.09 1.65 -3.92
CA PHE A 82 10.24 2.30 -3.30
C PHE A 82 11.05 1.35 -2.43
N ALA A 83 12.33 1.69 -2.30
CA ALA A 83 13.26 1.15 -1.32
C ALA A 83 14.26 2.27 -0.97
N SER A 84 15.50 2.27 -1.46
CA SER A 84 16.42 3.41 -1.28
C SER A 84 15.97 4.68 -2.06
N PHE A 85 15.22 4.48 -3.12
CA PHE A 85 14.56 5.53 -3.93
C PHE A 85 13.24 5.02 -4.47
N ALA A 86 12.40 5.92 -4.99
CA ALA A 86 11.12 5.56 -5.58
C ALA A 86 11.21 5.49 -7.12
N LYS A 87 10.38 4.63 -7.71
CA LYS A 87 10.26 4.47 -9.15
C LYS A 87 8.80 4.17 -9.52
N GLN A 88 8.30 4.80 -10.59
CA GLN A 88 6.99 4.47 -11.13
C GLN A 88 7.04 3.13 -11.87
N ILE A 89 6.02 2.32 -11.68
CA ILE A 89 5.78 1.12 -12.49
C ILE A 89 4.79 1.49 -13.59
N THR A 90 5.22 1.34 -14.82
CA THR A 90 4.44 1.67 -16.01
C THR A 90 4.21 0.43 -16.87
N GLY A 91 3.27 0.53 -17.83
CA GLY A 91 3.02 -0.55 -18.80
C GLY A 91 2.22 -1.74 -18.27
N TRP A 92 1.68 -1.66 -17.05
CA TRP A 92 0.73 -2.64 -16.55
C TRP A 92 -0.67 -2.38 -17.14
N ASN A 93 -1.47 -3.45 -17.27
CA ASN A 93 -2.80 -3.37 -17.87
C ASN A 93 -3.88 -3.52 -16.78
N PRO A 94 -4.76 -2.51 -16.57
CA PRO A 94 -5.81 -2.58 -15.56
C PRO A 94 -6.84 -3.69 -15.79
N ASN A 95 -6.90 -4.24 -17.01
CA ASN A 95 -7.78 -5.37 -17.32
C ASN A 95 -7.19 -6.74 -16.93
N ASP A 96 -5.89 -6.78 -16.58
CA ASP A 96 -5.28 -8.01 -16.10
C ASP A 96 -5.88 -8.45 -14.75
N SER A 97 -5.81 -9.76 -14.47
CA SER A 97 -6.23 -10.27 -13.16
C SER A 97 -5.32 -9.73 -12.04
N ILE A 98 -5.87 -9.61 -10.84
CA ILE A 98 -5.10 -9.16 -9.65
C ILE A 98 -3.84 -10.01 -9.46
N ASN A 99 -3.90 -11.32 -9.68
CA ASN A 99 -2.73 -12.17 -9.58
C ASN A 99 -1.69 -11.88 -10.67
N THR A 100 -2.10 -11.51 -11.87
CA THR A 100 -1.20 -11.07 -12.94
C THR A 100 -0.54 -9.75 -12.57
N LEU A 101 -1.33 -8.77 -12.10
CA LEU A 101 -0.82 -7.48 -11.64
C LEU A 101 0.14 -7.65 -10.46
N LYS A 102 -0.23 -8.47 -9.46
CA LYS A 102 0.66 -8.78 -8.33
C LYS A 102 2.00 -9.34 -8.80
N LYS A 103 2.01 -10.30 -9.72
CA LYS A 103 3.25 -10.88 -10.27
C LYS A 103 4.07 -9.84 -11.04
N ASN A 104 3.40 -9.00 -11.82
CA ASN A 104 4.04 -7.90 -12.54
C ASN A 104 4.72 -6.95 -11.55
N PHE A 105 4.00 -6.47 -10.52
CA PHE A 105 4.55 -5.55 -9.53
C PHE A 105 5.71 -6.17 -8.75
N MET A 106 5.59 -7.43 -8.35
CA MET A 106 6.68 -8.16 -7.68
C MET A 106 7.93 -8.32 -8.55
N SER A 107 7.81 -8.39 -9.87
CA SER A 107 8.96 -8.53 -10.76
C SER A 107 9.91 -7.34 -10.73
N HIS A 108 9.44 -6.18 -10.23
CA HIS A 108 10.25 -4.97 -10.05
C HIS A 108 11.00 -4.93 -8.71
N THR A 109 10.78 -5.90 -7.81
CA THR A 109 11.49 -5.97 -6.52
C THR A 109 13.01 -6.01 -6.72
N GLY A 110 13.74 -5.14 -6.02
CA GLY A 110 15.19 -5.00 -6.15
C GLY A 110 15.66 -3.89 -7.09
N GLU A 111 14.78 -3.34 -7.95
CA GLU A 111 15.15 -2.24 -8.85
C GLU A 111 15.48 -0.93 -8.12
N CYS A 112 14.94 -0.74 -6.91
CA CYS A 112 15.15 0.43 -6.07
C CYS A 112 16.19 0.21 -4.95
N ASN A 113 17.08 -0.77 -5.09
CA ASN A 113 18.02 -1.23 -4.07
C ASN A 113 17.30 -1.82 -2.84
N HIS A 114 17.82 -1.62 -1.60
CA HIS A 114 17.39 -2.38 -0.43
C HIS A 114 17.11 -1.55 0.83
N GLY A 115 17.40 -0.25 0.81
CA GLY A 115 17.08 0.65 1.92
C GLY A 115 15.57 0.95 2.01
N THR A 116 15.17 1.73 3.01
CA THR A 116 13.76 2.16 3.15
C THR A 116 13.73 3.67 3.27
N ASN A 117 13.33 4.37 2.21
CA ASN A 117 13.30 5.82 2.08
C ASN A 117 11.90 6.29 1.68
N PHE A 118 11.04 6.52 2.65
CA PHE A 118 9.68 7.01 2.43
C PHE A 118 9.64 8.38 1.74
N GLY A 119 10.57 9.25 2.08
CA GLY A 119 10.65 10.60 1.51
C GLY A 119 10.89 10.59 0.00
N SER A 120 11.49 9.53 -0.53
CA SER A 120 11.77 9.39 -1.96
C SER A 120 10.50 9.41 -2.83
N CYS A 121 9.36 8.96 -2.31
CA CYS A 121 8.09 8.97 -3.04
C CYS A 121 7.62 10.40 -3.28
N PHE A 122 7.57 11.22 -2.23
CA PHE A 122 7.13 12.61 -2.34
C PHE A 122 8.11 13.45 -3.16
N ALA A 123 9.41 13.21 -3.01
CA ALA A 123 10.44 13.84 -3.83
C ALA A 123 10.26 13.49 -5.32
N LEU A 124 9.95 12.24 -5.65
CA LEU A 124 9.69 11.84 -7.03
C LEU A 124 8.42 12.49 -7.59
N PHE A 125 7.33 12.57 -6.81
CA PHE A 125 6.10 13.23 -7.23
C PHE A 125 6.35 14.72 -7.54
N GLU A 126 7.11 15.39 -6.68
CA GLU A 126 7.48 16.80 -6.86
C GLU A 126 8.36 16.99 -8.09
N GLN A 127 9.38 16.16 -8.28
CA GLN A 127 10.30 16.19 -9.41
C GLN A 127 9.59 15.93 -10.75
N THR A 128 8.59 15.07 -10.76
CA THR A 128 7.82 14.72 -11.97
C THR A 128 6.55 15.55 -12.14
N ASP A 129 6.38 16.59 -11.33
CA ASP A 129 5.23 17.52 -11.32
C ASP A 129 3.88 16.80 -11.21
N LYS A 130 3.82 15.77 -10.35
CA LYS A 130 2.62 14.95 -10.16
C LYS A 130 1.91 15.31 -8.87
N LYS A 131 0.71 15.85 -9.01
CA LYS A 131 -0.22 16.08 -7.91
C LYS A 131 -1.13 14.88 -7.71
N TYR A 132 -1.27 14.44 -6.45
CA TYR A 132 -2.20 13.41 -6.01
C TYR A 132 -3.11 13.95 -4.91
N ASP A 133 -4.37 13.52 -4.97
CA ASP A 133 -5.36 13.82 -3.92
C ASP A 133 -5.29 12.76 -2.81
N ARG A 134 -4.82 11.56 -3.18
CA ARG A 134 -4.68 10.40 -2.30
C ARG A 134 -3.37 9.67 -2.56
N VAL A 135 -2.65 9.32 -1.48
CA VAL A 135 -1.43 8.50 -1.52
C VAL A 135 -1.61 7.31 -0.58
N ILE A 136 -1.56 6.11 -1.12
CA ILE A 136 -1.66 4.86 -0.35
C ILE A 136 -0.27 4.23 -0.32
N ILE A 137 0.34 4.16 0.87
CA ILE A 137 1.69 3.62 1.06
C ILE A 137 1.57 2.29 1.82
N ILE A 138 2.08 1.22 1.25
CA ILE A 138 2.00 -0.13 1.80
C ILE A 138 3.42 -0.57 2.19
N SER A 139 3.68 -0.76 3.49
CA SER A 139 5.03 -0.97 4.03
C SER A 139 5.01 -1.66 5.39
N ASP A 140 6.18 -1.98 5.94
CA ASP A 140 6.40 -2.34 7.35
C ASP A 140 6.75 -1.11 8.23
N GLU A 141 6.76 0.09 7.66
CA GLU A 141 7.03 1.38 8.31
C GLU A 141 8.42 1.50 8.97
N GLN A 142 9.44 0.83 8.44
CA GLN A 142 10.81 0.89 8.97
C GLN A 142 11.67 1.88 8.15
N ASP A 143 11.40 3.20 8.28
CA ASP A 143 12.18 4.23 7.56
C ASP A 143 13.62 4.33 8.08
N GLY A 144 14.59 4.32 7.16
CA GLY A 144 16.02 4.40 7.46
C GLY A 144 16.68 5.74 7.12
N TYR A 145 15.94 6.68 6.50
CA TYR A 145 16.54 7.92 5.95
C TYR A 145 16.16 9.20 6.69
N ASN A 146 15.11 9.18 7.52
CA ASN A 146 14.65 10.31 8.33
C ASN A 146 14.38 11.62 7.55
N ASN A 147 14.07 11.52 6.25
CA ASN A 147 13.82 12.68 5.39
C ASN A 147 12.35 12.82 4.97
N VAL A 148 11.49 11.92 5.41
CA VAL A 148 10.10 11.86 4.94
C VAL A 148 9.30 13.11 5.30
N GLU A 149 9.47 13.65 6.51
CA GLU A 149 8.73 14.85 6.93
C GLU A 149 9.07 16.07 6.08
N SER A 150 10.37 16.27 5.76
CA SER A 150 10.80 17.37 4.91
C SER A 150 10.30 17.21 3.47
N SER A 151 10.39 16.01 2.90
CA SER A 151 9.91 15.73 1.54
C SER A 151 8.38 15.84 1.44
N TYR A 152 7.64 15.34 2.45
CA TYR A 152 6.20 15.46 2.52
C TYR A 152 5.76 16.93 2.64
N LYS A 153 6.44 17.70 3.50
CA LYS A 153 6.17 19.13 3.64
C LYS A 153 6.40 19.87 2.34
N SER A 154 7.52 19.65 1.66
CA SER A 154 7.83 20.28 0.36
C SER A 154 6.74 19.95 -0.67
N TYR A 155 6.33 18.70 -0.75
CA TYR A 155 5.23 18.27 -1.61
C TYR A 155 3.92 19.01 -1.28
N CYS A 156 3.56 19.11 0.01
CA CYS A 156 2.34 19.78 0.45
C CYS A 156 2.38 21.29 0.15
N ASP A 157 3.52 21.92 0.33
CA ASP A 157 3.73 23.36 0.03
C ASP A 157 3.52 23.64 -1.48
N LYS A 158 3.87 22.69 -2.37
CA LYS A 158 3.70 22.81 -3.82
C LYS A 158 2.30 22.45 -4.32
N PHE A 159 1.71 21.35 -3.83
CA PHE A 159 0.52 20.74 -4.42
C PHE A 159 -0.72 20.73 -3.51
N GLY A 160 -0.55 21.10 -2.23
CA GLY A 160 -1.57 20.94 -1.20
C GLY A 160 -1.47 19.58 -0.50
N THR A 161 -2.23 19.42 0.58
CA THR A 161 -2.16 18.27 1.48
C THR A 161 -3.05 17.13 0.98
N PRO A 162 -2.48 16.00 0.51
CA PRO A 162 -3.25 14.83 0.11
C PRO A 162 -3.77 14.05 1.32
N TYR A 163 -4.73 13.17 1.11
CA TYR A 163 -4.97 12.06 2.03
C TYR A 163 -3.82 11.05 1.92
N VAL A 164 -3.22 10.67 3.04
CA VAL A 164 -2.14 9.68 3.09
C VAL A 164 -2.58 8.52 3.96
N TYR A 165 -2.65 7.34 3.37
CA TYR A 165 -2.95 6.08 4.06
C TYR A 165 -1.71 5.22 4.10
N ILE A 166 -1.22 4.93 5.30
CA ILE A 166 -0.08 4.04 5.51
C ILE A 166 -0.62 2.70 5.98
N VAL A 167 -0.52 1.70 5.11
CA VAL A 167 -1.00 0.33 5.37
C VAL A 167 0.18 -0.50 5.85
N ASN A 168 0.22 -0.79 7.15
CA ASN A 168 1.25 -1.63 7.75
C ASN A 168 0.88 -3.10 7.61
N VAL A 169 1.69 -3.87 6.88
CA VAL A 169 1.46 -5.29 6.57
C VAL A 169 2.22 -6.26 7.46
N CYS A 170 3.07 -5.75 8.37
CA CYS A 170 3.94 -6.58 9.21
C CYS A 170 3.58 -6.58 10.69
N GLY A 171 2.77 -5.62 11.15
CA GLY A 171 2.38 -5.51 12.55
C GLY A 171 3.50 -5.09 13.50
N TYR A 172 4.61 -4.55 12.98
CA TYR A 172 5.65 -3.97 13.82
C TYR A 172 5.20 -2.66 14.46
N ALA A 173 5.78 -2.34 15.61
CA ALA A 173 5.67 -0.99 16.14
C ALA A 173 6.27 -0.03 15.10
N SER A 174 5.46 0.90 14.62
CA SER A 174 5.87 1.88 13.64
C SER A 174 6.94 2.80 14.19
N THR A 175 8.01 3.01 13.45
CA THR A 175 8.90 4.16 13.65
C THR A 175 8.33 5.40 12.97
N SER A 176 7.07 5.38 12.67
CA SER A 176 6.22 6.39 12.03
C SER A 176 6.97 7.44 11.21
N PRO A 177 7.17 7.20 9.92
CA PRO A 177 7.98 8.10 9.09
C PRO A 177 7.30 9.46 8.86
N ILE A 178 5.96 9.51 8.85
CA ILE A 178 5.20 10.77 8.75
C ILE A 178 4.40 10.91 10.05
N LYS A 179 4.55 12.03 10.75
CA LYS A 179 3.76 12.28 11.96
C LYS A 179 2.28 12.35 11.65
N ASN A 180 1.46 12.01 12.63
CA ASN A 180 0.02 12.12 12.48
C ASN A 180 -0.36 13.55 12.15
N GLY A 181 -1.11 13.71 11.06
CA GLY A 181 -1.68 14.97 10.62
C GLY A 181 -3.17 14.78 10.34
N GLN A 182 -3.88 15.86 10.06
CA GLN A 182 -5.33 15.82 9.80
C GLN A 182 -5.74 14.88 8.66
N ARG A 183 -4.79 14.51 7.76
CA ARG A 183 -5.04 13.66 6.59
C ARG A 183 -4.03 12.52 6.47
N VAL A 184 -3.35 12.15 7.56
CA VAL A 184 -2.40 11.03 7.59
C VAL A 184 -2.95 9.95 8.51
N PHE A 185 -3.29 8.80 7.94
CA PHE A 185 -3.94 7.70 8.64
C PHE A 185 -3.07 6.45 8.57
N ARG A 186 -3.01 5.69 9.68
CA ARG A 186 -2.35 4.40 9.76
C ARG A 186 -3.35 3.29 9.89
N LEU A 187 -3.21 2.31 9.03
CA LEU A 187 -4.07 1.14 8.97
C LEU A 187 -3.22 -0.12 9.14
N TYR A 188 -3.66 -1.03 9.95
CA TYR A 188 -2.93 -2.26 10.26
C TYR A 188 -3.64 -3.47 9.69
N GLY A 189 -2.85 -4.35 9.06
CA GLY A 189 -3.36 -5.57 8.47
C GLY A 189 -4.00 -5.38 7.10
N TYR A 190 -4.52 -6.50 6.58
CA TYR A 190 -5.22 -6.56 5.29
C TYR A 190 -6.47 -7.42 5.45
N ASN A 191 -7.61 -6.78 5.48
CA ASN A 191 -8.94 -7.39 5.49
C ASN A 191 -9.91 -6.54 4.66
N GLN A 192 -11.14 -7.00 4.50
CA GLN A 192 -12.18 -6.26 3.78
C GLN A 192 -12.42 -4.86 4.34
N ASP A 193 -12.31 -4.69 5.66
CA ASP A 193 -12.56 -3.42 6.35
C ASP A 193 -11.57 -2.31 5.95
N LEU A 194 -10.42 -2.67 5.36
CA LEU A 194 -9.42 -1.70 4.91
C LEU A 194 -10.01 -0.71 3.90
N TYR A 195 -10.76 -1.22 2.94
CA TYR A 195 -11.37 -0.39 1.89
C TYR A 195 -12.49 0.48 2.45
N ASP A 196 -13.34 -0.10 3.29
CA ASP A 196 -14.44 0.61 3.93
C ASP A 196 -13.93 1.74 4.84
N LYS A 197 -12.85 1.50 5.59
CA LYS A 197 -12.21 2.52 6.43
C LYS A 197 -11.67 3.68 5.62
N ILE A 198 -10.94 3.42 4.52
CA ILE A 198 -10.42 4.48 3.66
C ILE A 198 -11.59 5.32 3.10
N THR A 199 -12.64 4.66 2.62
CA THR A 199 -13.82 5.32 2.10
C THR A 199 -14.49 6.20 3.14
N GLN A 200 -14.72 5.67 4.35
CA GLN A 200 -15.36 6.40 5.43
C GLN A 200 -14.53 7.62 5.88
N MET A 201 -13.21 7.48 5.97
CA MET A 201 -12.31 8.56 6.35
C MET A 201 -12.36 9.76 5.41
N GLU A 202 -12.62 9.53 4.12
CA GLU A 202 -12.74 10.62 3.15
C GLU A 202 -14.15 11.22 3.07
N ILE A 203 -15.19 10.39 3.19
CA ILE A 203 -16.58 10.84 3.10
C ILE A 203 -17.04 11.51 4.41
N ASN A 204 -16.64 10.94 5.54
CA ASN A 204 -17.02 11.45 6.85
C ASN A 204 -15.86 11.29 7.89
N PRO A 205 -14.89 12.22 7.90
CA PRO A 205 -13.78 12.17 8.86
C PRO A 205 -14.21 12.15 10.34
N ALA A 206 -15.41 12.60 10.66
CA ALA A 206 -15.94 12.61 12.03
C ALA A 206 -16.27 11.19 12.54
N VAL A 207 -16.58 10.23 11.67
CA VAL A 207 -16.89 8.83 12.07
C VAL A 207 -15.71 8.18 12.78
N VAL A 208 -14.48 8.49 12.37
CA VAL A 208 -13.27 7.94 13.03
C VAL A 208 -13.17 8.44 14.47
N ILE A 209 -13.51 9.71 14.72
CA ILE A 209 -13.52 10.31 16.06
C ILE A 209 -14.63 9.68 16.90
N ASP A 210 -15.80 9.45 16.32
CA ASP A 210 -16.94 8.84 17.02
C ASP A 210 -16.67 7.36 17.36
N GLU A 211 -15.96 6.61 16.50
CA GLU A 211 -15.55 5.23 16.83
C GLU A 211 -14.53 5.19 17.96
N ILE A 212 -13.56 6.10 17.97
CA ILE A 212 -12.57 6.21 19.04
C ILE A 212 -13.25 6.57 20.37
N ASN A 213 -14.23 7.47 20.36
CA ASN A 213 -14.97 7.88 21.54
C ASN A 213 -15.89 6.79 22.10
N LYS A 214 -16.20 5.76 21.34
CA LYS A 214 -16.99 4.59 21.79
C LYS A 214 -16.14 3.53 22.50
N ILE A 215 -14.82 3.61 22.41
CA ILE A 215 -13.92 2.73 23.14
C ILE A 215 -13.85 3.24 24.57
N GLU A 216 -14.64 2.65 25.46
CA GLU A 216 -14.48 2.85 26.90
C GLU A 216 -13.13 2.27 27.34
N ILE A 217 -12.27 3.11 27.92
CA ILE A 217 -10.97 2.75 28.50
C ILE A 217 -11.17 2.29 29.92
#